data_c139c7a67accc11daf2aee1226ce2aa3
#
_entry.id   c139c7a67accc11daf2aee1226ce2aa3
#
_cell.length_a   1.000
_cell.length_b   1.000
_cell.length_c   1.000
_cell.angle_alpha   90.00
_cell.angle_beta   90.00
_cell.angle_gamma   90.00
#
_symmetry.space_group_name_H-M   'P 1'
#
loop_
_entity.id
_entity.type
_entity.pdbx_description
1 polymer ?
#
loop_
_entity_poly.entity_id
_entity_poly.type
_entity_poly.pdbx_seq_one_letter_code
_entity_poly.pdbx_strand_id
1 'polypeptide(L)'
;MIKRVLFGILVGVLPLLASDELSIDSLFKKQIGLRSITNLSLLSTGNANSYTMYPNLSITGNPTIWNDTKQLSLNQTFIYTLHPKFDLLVSGNGSYARQEYTNFFTGEYSHNNKWSFNSLWLGLIYTFNSVADFVPQISFQSAVVQRETFVNEDKNFYLKSQNLQATLRGYSDPVVYGIYGGFGYNAKRKFEFAKVEYGNSYYIGGDLSIILSPKITLDLGAEQRFQTEQKINGYQNSEIRSIPTLSIGSTYSVNSDTAVSLSASLGGSSAAPDAIFGLTLWQKF
;
A
#
# COMPACT_ATOMS: atom_id res chain seq x y z
N MET A 1 -24.45 12.90 5.65
CA MET A 1 -23.38 12.90 6.68
C MET A 1 -21.98 12.87 6.09
N ILE A 2 -21.75 12.25 4.92
CA ILE A 2 -20.45 12.13 4.21
C ILE A 2 -19.90 13.50 3.73
N LYS A 3 -20.75 14.46 3.34
CA LYS A 3 -20.30 15.80 2.87
C LYS A 3 -19.56 16.64 3.92
N ARG A 4 -19.76 16.39 5.21
CA ARG A 4 -19.11 17.16 6.29
C ARG A 4 -17.74 16.61 6.71
N VAL A 5 -17.47 15.33 6.46
CA VAL A 5 -16.19 14.69 6.80
C VAL A 5 -15.13 15.00 5.72
N LEU A 6 -15.51 15.00 4.44
CA LEU A 6 -14.59 15.38 3.36
C LEU A 6 -14.14 16.85 3.43
N PHE A 7 -15.04 17.74 3.89
CA PHE A 7 -14.73 19.16 4.02
C PHE A 7 -13.78 19.48 5.18
N GLY A 8 -13.82 18.68 6.25
CA GLY A 8 -12.91 18.84 7.40
C GLY A 8 -11.46 18.45 7.11
N ILE A 9 -11.21 17.55 6.17
CA ILE A 9 -9.87 17.15 5.76
C ILE A 9 -9.25 18.17 4.79
N LEU A 10 -10.08 18.83 3.97
CA LEU A 10 -9.60 19.82 2.99
C LEU A 10 -9.30 21.20 3.59
N VAL A 11 -9.94 21.59 4.69
CA VAL A 11 -9.79 22.94 5.29
C VAL A 11 -8.55 23.06 6.19
N GLY A 12 -7.95 21.92 6.60
CA GLY A 12 -6.69 21.94 7.37
C GLY A 12 -5.41 22.20 6.55
N VAL A 13 -5.52 22.44 5.24
CA VAL A 13 -4.37 22.50 4.33
C VAL A 13 -4.02 23.92 3.85
N LEU A 14 -4.70 24.95 4.34
CA LEU A 14 -4.36 26.34 3.99
C LEU A 14 -3.64 27.03 5.15
N PRO A 15 -2.29 27.02 5.15
CA PRO A 15 -1.61 28.29 5.36
C PRO A 15 -0.32 28.46 4.53
N LEU A 16 -0.17 29.72 4.10
CA LEU A 16 1.07 30.46 3.88
C LEU A 16 1.90 30.16 2.64
N LEU A 17 1.68 30.99 1.69
CA LEU A 17 2.63 31.44 0.69
C LEU A 17 3.90 32.00 1.36
N ALA A 18 4.89 31.16 1.55
CA ALA A 18 6.26 31.58 1.80
C ALA A 18 7.11 31.08 0.64
N SER A 19 7.73 32.01 -0.06
CA SER A 19 8.56 31.82 -1.24
C SER A 19 9.96 31.37 -0.85
N ASP A 20 10.15 30.11 -0.48
CA ASP A 20 11.47 29.52 -0.50
C ASP A 20 11.53 28.54 -1.67
N GLU A 21 12.56 28.67 -2.50
CA GLU A 21 12.86 27.75 -3.59
C GLU A 21 13.06 26.36 -3.01
N LEU A 22 12.08 25.49 -3.22
CA LEU A 22 12.06 24.16 -2.66
C LEU A 22 12.79 23.22 -3.60
N SER A 23 13.91 22.75 -3.13
CA SER A 23 14.55 21.58 -3.70
C SER A 23 13.74 20.35 -3.35
N ILE A 24 13.29 19.59 -4.35
CA ILE A 24 12.69 18.24 -4.18
C ILE A 24 13.63 17.34 -3.37
N ASP A 25 14.93 17.59 -3.44
CA ASP A 25 15.96 16.97 -2.59
C ASP A 25 15.64 17.06 -1.10
N SER A 26 15.00 18.14 -0.64
CA SER A 26 14.66 18.31 0.77
C SER A 26 13.60 17.32 1.27
N LEU A 27 12.70 16.86 0.39
CA LEU A 27 11.68 15.87 0.70
C LEU A 27 12.27 14.45 0.85
N PHE A 28 13.31 14.16 0.08
CA PHE A 28 14.01 12.88 0.12
C PHE A 28 15.19 12.89 1.11
N LYS A 29 15.66 14.05 1.53
CA LYS A 29 16.76 14.18 2.49
C LYS A 29 16.31 13.76 3.87
N LYS A 30 16.95 12.73 4.39
CA LYS A 30 16.65 12.18 5.71
C LYS A 30 17.04 13.19 6.79
N GLN A 31 16.06 13.72 7.49
CA GLN A 31 16.25 14.62 8.64
C GLN A 31 15.64 13.95 9.88
N ILE A 32 16.21 14.25 11.06
CA ILE A 32 15.63 13.84 12.34
C ILE A 32 14.28 14.53 12.48
N GLY A 33 13.23 13.78 12.78
CA GLY A 33 11.88 14.32 12.91
C GLY A 33 10.80 13.32 12.52
N LEU A 34 9.57 13.81 12.58
CA LEU A 34 8.38 13.04 12.24
C LEU A 34 7.98 13.33 10.78
N ARG A 35 7.67 12.28 10.05
CA ARG A 35 7.07 12.34 8.71
C ARG A 35 5.75 11.60 8.72
N SER A 36 4.77 12.14 8.03
CA SER A 36 3.45 11.54 7.85
C SER A 36 3.20 11.30 6.36
N ILE A 37 2.69 10.14 6.03
CA ILE A 37 2.30 9.78 4.67
C ILE A 37 0.86 9.30 4.74
N THR A 38 -0.05 10.08 4.17
CA THR A 38 -1.46 9.72 4.04
C THR A 38 -1.72 9.32 2.60
N ASN A 39 -2.09 8.08 2.37
CA ASN A 39 -2.43 7.59 1.04
C ASN A 39 -3.90 7.18 0.99
N LEU A 40 -4.63 7.75 0.04
CA LEU A 40 -5.98 7.38 -0.32
C LEU A 40 -5.93 6.70 -1.68
N SER A 41 -6.36 5.45 -1.78
CA SER A 41 -6.35 4.71 -3.04
C SER A 41 -7.72 4.15 -3.37
N LEU A 42 -8.11 4.30 -4.63
CA LEU A 42 -9.28 3.68 -5.24
C LEU A 42 -8.81 2.50 -6.08
N LEU A 43 -9.29 1.32 -5.71
CA LEU A 43 -8.99 0.05 -6.36
C LEU A 43 -10.24 -0.42 -7.09
N SER A 44 -10.09 -0.79 -8.36
CA SER A 44 -11.11 -1.48 -9.14
C SER A 44 -10.57 -2.83 -9.59
N THR A 45 -11.29 -3.90 -9.24
CA THR A 45 -10.95 -5.27 -9.66
C THR A 45 -12.19 -5.88 -10.29
N GLY A 46 -12.10 -6.25 -11.55
CA GLY A 46 -13.16 -6.99 -12.25
C GLY A 46 -13.30 -8.44 -11.78
N ASN A 47 -12.51 -8.89 -10.83
CA ASN A 47 -12.54 -10.22 -10.26
C ASN A 47 -12.41 -10.20 -8.74
N ALA A 48 -13.16 -11.04 -8.05
CA ALA A 48 -13.31 -11.10 -6.58
C ALA A 48 -12.04 -11.44 -5.77
N ASN A 49 -10.93 -11.60 -6.40
CA ASN A 49 -9.65 -11.75 -5.72
C ASN A 49 -9.12 -10.36 -5.38
N SER A 50 -9.70 -9.73 -4.36
CA SER A 50 -9.29 -8.41 -3.89
C SER A 50 -7.80 -8.42 -3.59
N TYR A 51 -7.04 -7.72 -4.42
CA TYR A 51 -5.67 -7.38 -4.20
C TYR A 51 -5.66 -6.19 -3.24
N THR A 52 -5.07 -6.36 -2.10
CA THR A 52 -4.66 -5.22 -1.29
C THR A 52 -3.15 -5.08 -1.42
N MET A 53 -2.68 -3.86 -1.52
CA MET A 53 -1.25 -3.51 -1.61
C MET A 53 -0.44 -4.03 -0.41
N TYR A 54 -1.12 -4.44 0.64
CA TYR A 54 -0.67 -5.20 1.80
C TYR A 54 -1.46 -6.50 1.87
N PRO A 55 -0.92 -7.60 2.44
CA PRO A 55 -1.53 -8.94 2.36
C PRO A 55 -2.80 -9.09 3.19
N ASN A 56 -3.79 -8.26 2.95
CA ASN A 56 -5.11 -8.37 3.55
C ASN A 56 -6.11 -8.87 2.51
N LEU A 57 -6.07 -10.17 2.25
CA LEU A 57 -7.04 -10.84 1.41
C LEU A 57 -8.32 -11.07 2.19
N SER A 58 -9.37 -10.34 1.87
CA SER A 58 -10.73 -10.73 2.24
C SER A 58 -11.12 -11.94 1.39
N ILE A 59 -11.06 -13.15 1.95
CA ILE A 59 -11.61 -14.31 1.29
C ILE A 59 -13.04 -14.44 1.78
N THR A 60 -13.97 -14.19 0.92
CA THR A 60 -15.37 -14.49 1.14
C THR A 60 -15.66 -15.88 0.56
N GLY A 61 -15.86 -16.85 1.42
CA GLY A 61 -16.14 -18.23 1.03
C GLY A 61 -17.60 -18.50 0.62
N ASN A 62 -18.28 -17.54 0.02
CA ASN A 62 -19.66 -17.74 -0.43
C ASN A 62 -19.67 -18.20 -1.90
N PRO A 63 -20.54 -19.15 -2.31
CA PRO A 63 -20.68 -19.63 -3.69
C PRO A 63 -21.37 -18.59 -4.61
N THR A 64 -21.14 -17.33 -4.39
CA THR A 64 -21.62 -16.23 -5.20
C THR A 64 -20.58 -15.88 -6.26
N ILE A 65 -21.02 -15.62 -7.47
CA ILE A 65 -20.18 -15.05 -8.52
C ILE A 65 -19.99 -13.58 -8.22
N TRP A 66 -18.76 -13.19 -7.91
CA TRP A 66 -18.39 -11.79 -7.75
C TRP A 66 -18.26 -11.13 -9.12
N ASN A 67 -19.02 -10.08 -9.35
CA ASN A 67 -19.01 -9.38 -10.62
C ASN A 67 -17.99 -8.22 -10.62
N ASP A 68 -17.90 -7.49 -9.52
CA ASP A 68 -17.00 -6.34 -9.39
C ASP A 68 -16.74 -6.02 -7.90
N THR A 69 -15.56 -5.53 -7.62
CA THR A 69 -15.20 -5.00 -6.29
C THR A 69 -14.55 -3.65 -6.46
N LYS A 70 -15.18 -2.62 -5.88
CA LYS A 70 -14.62 -1.27 -5.77
C LYS A 70 -14.23 -1.01 -4.32
N GLN A 71 -12.98 -0.69 -4.11
CA GLN A 71 -12.45 -0.47 -2.77
C GLN A 71 -11.76 0.88 -2.67
N LEU A 72 -12.17 1.67 -1.69
CA LEU A 72 -11.47 2.85 -1.24
C LEU A 72 -10.63 2.47 -0.02
N SER A 73 -9.32 2.65 -0.11
CA SER A 73 -8.38 2.34 0.97
C SER A 73 -7.75 3.62 1.49
N LEU A 74 -7.69 3.76 2.80
CA LEU A 74 -6.94 4.81 3.48
C LEU A 74 -5.79 4.15 4.23
N ASN A 75 -4.57 4.55 3.90
CA ASN A 75 -3.36 4.17 4.62
C ASN A 75 -2.74 5.41 5.26
N GLN A 76 -2.47 5.34 6.55
CA GLN A 76 -1.78 6.37 7.30
C GLN A 76 -0.48 5.80 7.84
N THR A 77 0.64 6.37 7.45
CA THR A 77 1.98 5.95 7.91
C THR A 77 2.67 7.11 8.59
N PHE A 78 3.20 6.86 9.77
CA PHE A 78 4.10 7.75 10.48
C PHE A 78 5.50 7.15 10.50
N ILE A 79 6.50 7.95 10.17
CA ILE A 79 7.90 7.57 10.19
C ILE A 79 8.63 8.57 11.08
N TYR A 80 9.18 8.07 12.18
CA TYR A 80 9.98 8.86 13.10
C TYR A 80 11.47 8.52 12.95
N THR A 81 12.26 9.49 12.52
CA THR A 81 13.71 9.34 12.37
C THR A 81 14.36 9.60 13.73
N LEU A 82 14.76 8.53 14.41
CA LEU A 82 15.48 8.58 15.68
C LEU A 82 16.95 8.99 15.50
N HIS A 83 17.56 8.51 14.43
CA HIS A 83 18.96 8.69 14.09
C HIS A 83 19.07 8.67 12.57
N PRO A 84 20.04 9.33 11.93
CA PRO A 84 20.20 9.31 10.47
C PRO A 84 20.18 7.91 9.82
N LYS A 85 20.49 6.87 10.61
CA LYS A 85 20.47 5.47 10.14
C LYS A 85 19.22 4.70 10.54
N PHE A 86 18.40 5.21 11.49
CA PHE A 86 17.27 4.45 12.05
C PHE A 86 15.97 5.23 12.01
N ASP A 87 14.95 4.64 11.38
CA ASP A 87 13.58 5.12 11.47
C ASP A 87 12.68 4.08 12.12
N LEU A 88 11.75 4.57 12.92
CA LEU A 88 10.59 3.82 13.38
C LEU A 88 9.42 4.09 12.44
N LEU A 89 8.65 3.07 12.12
CA LEU A 89 7.50 3.16 11.25
C LEU A 89 6.26 2.60 11.94
N VAL A 90 5.17 3.36 11.89
CA VAL A 90 3.82 2.92 12.30
C VAL A 90 2.89 3.15 11.13
N SER A 91 2.17 2.12 10.68
CA SER A 91 1.24 2.24 9.57
C SER A 91 -0.10 1.59 9.91
N GLY A 92 -1.18 2.35 9.73
CA GLY A 92 -2.56 1.89 9.87
C GLY A 92 -3.28 1.89 8.53
N ASN A 93 -4.09 0.86 8.28
CA ASN A 93 -4.87 0.74 7.07
C ASN A 93 -6.34 0.46 7.38
N GLY A 94 -7.22 1.19 6.69
CA GLY A 94 -8.67 0.98 6.71
C GLY A 94 -9.23 1.04 5.30
N SER A 95 -10.36 0.41 5.07
CA SER A 95 -10.99 0.42 3.75
C SER A 95 -12.52 0.47 3.81
N TYR A 96 -13.08 1.00 2.74
CA TYR A 96 -14.48 0.89 2.38
C TYR A 96 -14.57 0.10 1.09
N ALA A 97 -15.23 -1.04 1.12
CA ALA A 97 -15.43 -1.88 -0.06
C ALA A 97 -16.91 -1.94 -0.42
N ARG A 98 -17.20 -1.81 -1.72
CA ARG A 98 -18.46 -2.15 -2.33
C ARG A 98 -18.25 -3.39 -3.17
N GLN A 99 -18.92 -4.46 -2.80
CA GLN A 99 -18.87 -5.75 -3.47
C GLN A 99 -20.20 -5.99 -4.17
N GLU A 100 -20.16 -6.27 -5.45
CA GLU A 100 -21.30 -6.58 -6.28
C GLU A 100 -21.28 -8.08 -6.63
N TYR A 101 -22.39 -8.77 -6.41
CA TYR A 101 -22.47 -10.20 -6.63
C TYR A 101 -23.82 -10.62 -7.22
N THR A 102 -23.80 -11.65 -8.04
CA THR A 102 -25.01 -12.30 -8.56
C THR A 102 -25.18 -13.64 -7.85
N ASN A 103 -26.37 -13.89 -7.33
CA ASN A 103 -26.69 -15.19 -6.77
C ASN A 103 -26.78 -16.21 -7.91
N PHE A 104 -25.96 -17.26 -7.83
CA PHE A 104 -25.90 -18.26 -8.90
C PHE A 104 -27.22 -19.03 -9.10
N PHE A 105 -28.02 -19.21 -8.04
CA PHE A 105 -29.26 -19.96 -8.11
C PHE A 105 -30.47 -19.13 -8.51
N THR A 106 -30.54 -17.88 -8.06
CA THR A 106 -31.70 -17.01 -8.33
C THR A 106 -31.48 -16.00 -9.44
N GLY A 107 -30.23 -15.79 -9.87
CA GLY A 107 -29.86 -14.73 -10.80
C GLY A 107 -30.00 -13.32 -10.23
N GLU A 108 -30.35 -13.18 -8.94
CA GLU A 108 -30.53 -11.90 -8.31
C GLU A 108 -29.22 -11.17 -8.12
N TYR A 109 -29.20 -9.92 -8.52
CA TYR A 109 -28.08 -9.01 -8.29
C TYR A 109 -28.19 -8.36 -6.92
N SER A 110 -27.10 -8.38 -6.16
CA SER A 110 -27.01 -7.78 -4.83
C SER A 110 -25.69 -7.04 -4.66
N HIS A 111 -25.64 -6.11 -3.73
CA HIS A 111 -24.42 -5.43 -3.35
C HIS A 111 -24.28 -5.37 -1.83
N ASN A 112 -23.04 -5.43 -1.36
CA ASN A 112 -22.71 -5.25 0.05
C ASN A 112 -21.66 -4.15 0.21
N ASN A 113 -21.88 -3.29 1.19
CA ASN A 113 -20.98 -2.20 1.52
C ASN A 113 -20.38 -2.47 2.92
N LYS A 114 -19.08 -2.48 3.03
CA LYS A 114 -18.41 -2.74 4.32
C LYS A 114 -17.29 -1.74 4.56
N TRP A 115 -17.31 -1.12 5.75
CA TRP A 115 -16.17 -0.41 6.31
C TRP A 115 -15.37 -1.37 7.17
N SER A 116 -14.06 -1.36 7.01
CA SER A 116 -13.17 -2.24 7.76
C SER A 116 -11.92 -1.48 8.20
N PHE A 117 -11.54 -1.65 9.46
CA PHE A 117 -10.16 -1.49 9.85
C PHE A 117 -9.44 -2.77 9.43
N ASN A 118 -8.36 -2.65 8.67
CA ASN A 118 -7.69 -3.83 8.12
C ASN A 118 -6.47 -4.23 8.94
N SER A 119 -5.60 -3.26 9.29
CA SER A 119 -4.36 -3.62 9.98
C SER A 119 -3.65 -2.42 10.59
N LEU A 120 -2.82 -2.73 11.60
CA LEU A 120 -1.80 -1.85 12.16
C LEU A 120 -0.46 -2.56 12.08
N TRP A 121 0.54 -1.87 11.55
CA TRP A 121 1.90 -2.36 11.37
C TRP A 121 2.89 -1.52 12.15
N LEU A 122 3.90 -2.16 12.71
CA LEU A 122 5.09 -1.53 13.25
C LEU A 122 6.31 -1.99 12.46
N GLY A 123 7.25 -1.10 12.26
CA GLY A 123 8.45 -1.41 11.50
C GLY A 123 9.65 -0.57 11.88
N LEU A 124 10.78 -1.02 11.37
CA LEU A 124 12.10 -0.41 11.49
C LEU A 124 12.69 -0.27 10.10
N ILE A 125 13.37 0.85 9.84
CA ILE A 125 14.17 1.04 8.63
C ILE A 125 15.59 1.36 9.07
N TYR A 126 16.54 0.58 8.54
CA TYR A 126 17.96 0.86 8.69
C TYR A 126 18.54 1.36 7.37
N THR A 127 19.22 2.49 7.41
CA THR A 127 19.90 3.09 6.28
C THR A 127 21.39 2.93 6.45
N PHE A 128 22.04 2.25 5.51
CA PHE A 128 23.48 2.10 5.48
C PHE A 128 24.17 3.39 5.02
N ASN A 129 25.47 3.46 5.18
CA ASN A 129 26.24 4.52 4.55
C ASN A 129 26.14 4.39 3.01
N SER A 130 26.15 5.53 2.34
CA SER A 130 26.17 5.52 0.87
C SER A 130 27.41 4.78 0.34
N VAL A 131 27.19 4.00 -0.72
CA VAL A 131 28.25 3.33 -1.47
C VAL A 131 28.16 3.85 -2.89
N ALA A 132 29.16 4.57 -3.33
CA ALA A 132 29.12 5.42 -4.55
C ALA A 132 27.88 6.35 -4.48
N ASP A 133 27.03 6.37 -5.50
CA ASP A 133 25.83 7.21 -5.60
C ASP A 133 24.57 6.53 -5.04
N PHE A 134 24.71 5.38 -4.36
CA PHE A 134 23.60 4.60 -3.84
C PHE A 134 23.52 4.64 -2.32
N VAL A 135 22.29 4.71 -1.81
CA VAL A 135 21.96 4.61 -0.39
C VAL A 135 21.18 3.31 -0.15
N PRO A 136 21.85 2.26 0.36
CA PRO A 136 21.18 1.01 0.70
C PRO A 136 20.31 1.19 1.95
N GLN A 137 19.15 0.54 1.95
CA GLN A 137 18.23 0.49 3.09
C GLN A 137 17.69 -0.92 3.25
N ILE A 138 17.42 -1.30 4.49
CA ILE A 138 16.66 -2.50 4.82
C ILE A 138 15.51 -2.12 5.73
N SER A 139 14.33 -2.63 5.47
CA SER A 139 13.17 -2.41 6.31
C SER A 139 12.54 -3.73 6.74
N PHE A 140 12.12 -3.79 7.99
CA PHE A 140 11.35 -4.87 8.55
C PHE A 140 10.06 -4.31 9.15
N GLN A 141 8.94 -4.97 8.87
CA GLN A 141 7.63 -4.60 9.38
C GLN A 141 6.89 -5.85 9.85
N SER A 142 6.13 -5.72 10.94
CA SER A 142 5.26 -6.77 11.45
C SER A 142 3.87 -6.21 11.71
N ALA A 143 2.86 -6.96 11.32
CA ALA A 143 1.48 -6.62 11.60
C ALA A 143 1.17 -6.87 13.07
N VAL A 144 1.04 -5.79 13.85
CA VAL A 144 0.66 -5.89 15.27
C VAL A 144 -0.73 -6.46 15.41
N VAL A 145 -1.64 -5.98 14.57
CA VAL A 145 -3.00 -6.49 14.46
C VAL A 145 -3.46 -6.45 13.01
N GLN A 146 -4.13 -7.51 12.57
CA GLN A 146 -4.83 -7.59 11.30
C GLN A 146 -6.23 -8.12 11.57
N ARG A 147 -7.24 -7.41 11.07
CA ARG A 147 -8.62 -7.87 11.09
C ARG A 147 -8.94 -8.50 9.74
N GLU A 148 -9.38 -9.75 9.79
CA GLU A 148 -9.68 -10.51 8.59
C GLU A 148 -11.10 -11.08 8.71
N THR A 149 -11.80 -11.15 7.59
CA THR A 149 -13.14 -11.72 7.48
C THR A 149 -13.06 -13.01 6.67
N PHE A 150 -13.58 -14.11 7.21
CA PHE A 150 -13.71 -15.37 6.50
C PHE A 150 -15.12 -15.93 6.74
N VAL A 151 -15.91 -16.12 5.68
CA VAL A 151 -17.28 -16.66 5.73
C VAL A 151 -18.13 -16.03 6.85
N ASN A 152 -18.22 -14.71 6.90
CA ASN A 152 -18.94 -13.93 7.92
C ASN A 152 -18.32 -13.92 9.34
N GLU A 153 -17.19 -14.58 9.57
CA GLU A 153 -16.43 -14.47 10.83
C GLU A 153 -15.40 -13.35 10.71
N ASP A 154 -15.55 -12.29 11.48
CA ASP A 154 -14.54 -11.24 11.64
C ASP A 154 -13.62 -11.60 12.80
N LYS A 155 -12.30 -11.67 12.54
CA LYS A 155 -11.32 -12.04 13.55
C LYS A 155 -10.06 -11.20 13.50
N ASN A 156 -9.55 -10.88 14.69
CA ASN A 156 -8.27 -10.19 14.81
C ASN A 156 -7.14 -11.21 14.96
N PHE A 157 -6.07 -11.01 14.20
CA PHE A 157 -4.85 -11.79 14.28
C PHE A 157 -3.68 -10.87 14.64
N TYR A 158 -2.78 -11.37 15.47
CA TYR A 158 -1.64 -10.61 15.99
C TYR A 158 -0.34 -11.25 15.51
N LEU A 159 0.57 -10.43 15.00
CA LEU A 159 1.92 -10.83 14.57
C LEU A 159 1.93 -11.98 13.54
N LYS A 160 0.88 -12.05 12.71
CA LYS A 160 0.73 -13.14 11.73
C LYS A 160 1.28 -12.82 10.35
N SER A 161 1.65 -11.56 10.10
CA SER A 161 2.31 -11.14 8.86
C SER A 161 3.53 -10.33 9.17
N GLN A 162 4.62 -10.60 8.44
CA GLN A 162 5.86 -9.84 8.46
C GLN A 162 6.29 -9.50 7.03
N ASN A 163 6.99 -8.39 6.88
CA ASN A 163 7.58 -7.98 5.62
C ASN A 163 9.03 -7.56 5.83
N LEU A 164 9.90 -8.04 4.97
CA LEU A 164 11.31 -7.65 4.89
C LEU A 164 11.57 -7.11 3.49
N GLN A 165 12.17 -5.93 3.40
CA GLN A 165 12.50 -5.31 2.11
C GLN A 165 13.91 -4.72 2.16
N ALA A 166 14.66 -4.94 1.09
CA ALA A 166 15.89 -4.24 0.80
C ALA A 166 15.65 -3.24 -0.33
N THR A 167 16.23 -2.05 -0.23
CA THR A 167 16.09 -0.98 -1.22
C THR A 167 17.45 -0.35 -1.49
N LEU A 168 17.75 -0.09 -2.75
CA LEU A 168 18.87 0.72 -3.20
C LEU A 168 18.30 1.96 -3.87
N ARG A 169 18.64 3.15 -3.36
CA ARG A 169 18.25 4.43 -3.94
C ARG A 169 19.47 5.17 -4.44
N GLY A 170 19.33 5.77 -5.61
CA GLY A 170 20.36 6.61 -6.22
C GLY A 170 19.76 7.91 -6.72
N TYR A 171 20.65 8.90 -6.90
CA TYR A 171 20.31 10.20 -7.47
C TYR A 171 21.33 10.56 -8.53
N SER A 172 20.83 10.98 -9.67
CA SER A 172 21.63 11.57 -10.76
C SER A 172 20.76 12.65 -11.42
N ASP A 173 21.10 13.92 -11.18
CA ASP A 173 20.32 15.06 -11.66
C ASP A 173 19.98 14.91 -13.16
N PRO A 174 18.69 15.00 -13.54
CA PRO A 174 17.49 15.32 -12.74
C PRO A 174 16.69 14.10 -12.27
N VAL A 175 17.31 12.95 -12.06
CA VAL A 175 16.62 11.67 -11.84
C VAL A 175 16.93 11.08 -10.47
N VAL A 176 15.89 10.72 -9.71
CA VAL A 176 15.96 9.83 -8.55
C VAL A 176 15.50 8.45 -8.97
N TYR A 177 16.25 7.43 -8.64
CA TYR A 177 15.89 6.05 -8.99
C TYR A 177 16.05 5.12 -7.80
N GLY A 178 15.21 4.09 -7.77
CA GLY A 178 15.20 3.09 -6.74
C GLY A 178 15.01 1.70 -7.32
N ILE A 179 15.67 0.72 -6.71
CA ILE A 179 15.42 -0.71 -6.94
C ILE A 179 15.16 -1.32 -5.58
N TYR A 180 14.14 -2.13 -5.48
CA TYR A 180 13.81 -2.81 -4.24
C TYR A 180 13.39 -4.26 -4.47
N GLY A 181 13.59 -5.07 -3.45
CA GLY A 181 13.09 -6.43 -3.42
C GLY A 181 12.74 -6.84 -2.00
N GLY A 182 11.80 -7.74 -1.86
CA GLY A 182 11.33 -8.11 -0.53
C GLY A 182 10.61 -9.44 -0.47
N PHE A 183 10.31 -9.78 0.77
CA PHE A 183 9.65 -11.02 1.15
C PHE A 183 8.57 -10.73 2.21
N GLY A 184 7.35 -11.17 1.93
CA GLY A 184 6.22 -11.13 2.87
C GLY A 184 5.91 -12.53 3.38
N TYR A 185 6.01 -12.72 4.69
CA TYR A 185 5.62 -13.94 5.37
C TYR A 185 4.21 -13.85 5.94
N ASN A 186 3.41 -14.88 5.73
CA ASN A 186 2.05 -14.99 6.24
C ASN A 186 1.90 -16.30 7.02
N ALA A 187 1.86 -16.23 8.35
CA ALA A 187 1.56 -17.37 9.19
C ALA A 187 0.09 -17.81 9.01
N LYS A 188 -0.18 -19.07 9.33
CA LYS A 188 -1.52 -19.66 9.30
C LYS A 188 -2.51 -18.89 10.18
N ARG A 189 -3.75 -18.71 9.69
CA ARG A 189 -4.90 -18.15 10.39
C ARG A 189 -5.83 -19.27 10.80
N LYS A 190 -6.32 -19.22 12.04
CA LYS A 190 -7.33 -20.18 12.54
C LYS A 190 -8.62 -19.43 12.80
N PHE A 191 -9.60 -19.65 11.96
CA PHE A 191 -10.99 -19.29 12.15
C PHE A 191 -11.73 -20.43 12.87
N GLU A 192 -12.99 -20.22 13.20
CA GLU A 192 -13.80 -21.23 13.90
C GLU A 192 -13.91 -22.54 13.08
N PHE A 193 -14.22 -22.39 11.79
CA PHE A 193 -14.47 -23.52 10.90
C PHE A 193 -13.36 -23.80 9.88
N ALA A 194 -12.28 -22.97 9.86
CA ALA A 194 -11.25 -23.12 8.86
C ALA A 194 -9.86 -22.71 9.35
N LYS A 195 -8.84 -23.36 8.78
CA LYS A 195 -7.46 -22.93 8.83
C LYS A 195 -7.08 -22.37 7.45
N VAL A 196 -6.69 -21.09 7.40
CA VAL A 196 -6.36 -20.41 6.16
C VAL A 196 -4.86 -20.11 6.14
N GLU A 197 -4.20 -20.44 5.03
CA GLU A 197 -2.82 -20.13 4.71
C GLU A 197 -2.84 -19.27 3.47
N TYR A 198 -2.49 -17.98 3.60
CA TYR A 198 -2.57 -17.01 2.49
C TYR A 198 -1.42 -17.08 1.48
N GLY A 199 -0.43 -17.92 1.75
CA GLY A 199 0.80 -17.93 0.98
C GLY A 199 1.74 -16.76 1.32
N ASN A 200 3.00 -16.95 1.01
CA ASN A 200 4.04 -15.93 1.17
C ASN A 200 4.19 -15.14 -0.13
N SER A 201 4.72 -13.94 -0.06
CA SER A 201 4.97 -13.12 -1.22
C SER A 201 6.45 -12.81 -1.42
N TYR A 202 6.88 -12.78 -2.66
CA TYR A 202 8.20 -12.33 -3.09
C TYR A 202 7.98 -11.23 -4.12
N TYR A 203 8.72 -10.15 -4.02
CA TYR A 203 8.58 -9.07 -4.98
C TYR A 203 9.91 -8.40 -5.28
N ILE A 204 10.00 -7.91 -6.50
CA ILE A 204 11.08 -7.05 -6.97
C ILE A 204 10.47 -5.93 -7.77
N GLY A 205 10.99 -4.73 -7.63
CA GLY A 205 10.48 -3.56 -8.33
C GLY A 205 11.55 -2.48 -8.47
N GLY A 206 11.17 -1.47 -9.21
CA GLY A 206 11.96 -0.25 -9.38
C GLY A 206 11.06 0.95 -9.55
N ASP A 207 11.55 2.09 -9.12
CA ASP A 207 10.94 3.40 -9.26
C ASP A 207 11.92 4.40 -9.86
N LEU A 208 11.38 5.31 -10.65
CA LEU A 208 12.10 6.39 -11.31
C LEU A 208 11.30 7.67 -11.13
N SER A 209 11.89 8.70 -10.53
CA SER A 209 11.31 10.03 -10.40
C SER A 209 12.15 11.02 -11.18
N ILE A 210 11.56 11.65 -12.20
CA ILE A 210 12.19 12.64 -13.07
C ILE A 210 11.79 14.03 -12.56
N ILE A 211 12.75 14.83 -12.15
CA ILE A 211 12.55 16.18 -11.65
C ILE A 211 12.33 17.10 -12.86
N LEU A 212 11.07 17.48 -13.12
CA LEU A 212 10.71 18.36 -14.23
C LEU A 212 10.89 19.83 -13.87
N SER A 213 10.74 20.16 -12.60
CA SER A 213 10.97 21.50 -12.05
C SER A 213 11.20 21.38 -10.53
N PRO A 214 11.62 22.47 -9.84
CA PRO A 214 11.79 22.45 -8.38
C PRO A 214 10.54 22.02 -7.59
N LYS A 215 9.36 22.03 -8.22
CA LYS A 215 8.08 21.68 -7.57
C LYS A 215 7.40 20.44 -8.13
N ILE A 216 7.85 19.93 -9.27
CA ILE A 216 7.12 18.87 -9.98
C ILE A 216 8.06 17.73 -10.35
N THR A 217 7.67 16.51 -9.97
CA THR A 217 8.28 15.28 -10.49
C THR A 217 7.29 14.47 -11.31
N LEU A 218 7.79 13.72 -12.27
CA LEU A 218 7.12 12.63 -12.93
C LEU A 218 7.65 11.33 -12.34
N ASP A 219 6.73 10.48 -11.85
CA ASP A 219 7.06 9.25 -11.16
C ASP A 219 6.64 8.05 -12.01
N LEU A 220 7.54 7.10 -12.22
CA LEU A 220 7.32 5.86 -12.96
C LEU A 220 7.72 4.70 -12.07
N GLY A 221 6.98 3.59 -12.12
CA GLY A 221 7.31 2.41 -11.34
C GLY A 221 6.91 1.12 -12.03
N ALA A 222 7.64 0.07 -11.71
CA ALA A 222 7.30 -1.29 -12.12
C ALA A 222 7.58 -2.25 -10.96
N GLU A 223 6.66 -3.15 -10.69
CA GLU A 223 6.81 -4.20 -9.68
C GLU A 223 6.36 -5.54 -10.26
N GLN A 224 7.13 -6.59 -10.00
CA GLN A 224 6.75 -7.97 -10.18
C GLN A 224 6.61 -8.61 -8.81
N ARG A 225 5.41 -9.11 -8.50
CA ARG A 225 5.13 -9.84 -7.26
C ARG A 225 4.72 -11.26 -7.57
N PHE A 226 5.23 -12.19 -6.80
CA PHE A 226 4.82 -13.59 -6.79
C PHE A 226 4.21 -13.90 -5.44
N GLN A 227 3.05 -14.54 -5.44
CA GLN A 227 2.42 -15.05 -4.23
C GLN A 227 2.31 -16.56 -4.33
N THR A 228 2.82 -17.26 -3.31
CA THR A 228 2.73 -18.72 -3.25
C THR A 228 1.28 -19.19 -3.08
N GLU A 229 1.06 -20.48 -3.25
CA GLU A 229 -0.27 -21.09 -3.14
C GLU A 229 -0.96 -20.75 -1.83
N GLN A 230 -2.28 -20.62 -1.93
CA GLN A 230 -3.15 -20.45 -0.79
C GLN A 230 -3.80 -21.80 -0.44
N LYS A 231 -3.92 -22.08 0.87
CA LYS A 231 -4.58 -23.31 1.34
C LYS A 231 -5.69 -22.99 2.33
N ILE A 232 -6.78 -23.76 2.24
CA ILE A 232 -7.88 -23.75 3.21
C ILE A 232 -8.03 -25.18 3.73
N ASN A 233 -7.88 -25.36 5.05
CA ASN A 233 -7.90 -26.67 5.71
C ASN A 233 -6.87 -27.67 5.14
N GLY A 234 -5.74 -27.16 4.62
CA GLY A 234 -4.69 -27.96 3.99
C GLY A 234 -4.91 -28.25 2.50
N TYR A 235 -6.09 -27.96 1.96
CA TYR A 235 -6.38 -28.10 0.53
C TYR A 235 -5.96 -26.84 -0.22
N GLN A 236 -5.32 -27.02 -1.35
CA GLN A 236 -4.91 -25.93 -2.21
C GLN A 236 -6.15 -25.21 -2.78
N ASN A 237 -6.24 -23.90 -2.53
CA ASN A 237 -7.33 -23.05 -2.99
C ASN A 237 -6.92 -22.15 -4.17
N SER A 238 -5.63 -21.86 -4.32
CA SER A 238 -5.10 -21.14 -5.47
C SER A 238 -3.69 -21.62 -5.81
N GLU A 239 -3.33 -21.48 -7.07
CA GLU A 239 -1.96 -21.68 -7.55
C GLU A 239 -1.07 -20.48 -7.20
N ILE A 240 0.22 -20.60 -7.56
CA ILE A 240 1.17 -19.48 -7.51
C ILE A 240 0.68 -18.39 -8.45
N ARG A 241 0.58 -17.15 -7.92
CA ARG A 241 0.11 -16.00 -8.68
C ARG A 241 1.27 -15.08 -9.01
N SER A 242 1.31 -14.65 -10.26
CA SER A 242 2.21 -13.61 -10.78
C SER A 242 1.41 -12.32 -10.93
N ILE A 243 1.89 -11.25 -10.30
CA ILE A 243 1.17 -9.98 -10.19
C ILE A 243 2.11 -8.86 -10.65
N PRO A 244 2.27 -8.67 -11.96
CA PRO A 244 3.00 -7.53 -12.50
C PRO A 244 2.16 -6.25 -12.38
N THR A 245 2.80 -5.15 -12.00
CA THR A 245 2.17 -3.84 -11.87
C THR A 245 3.07 -2.78 -12.47
N LEU A 246 2.48 -1.89 -13.26
CA LEU A 246 3.11 -0.68 -13.78
C LEU A 246 2.43 0.54 -13.16
N SER A 247 3.19 1.55 -12.79
CA SER A 247 2.68 2.78 -12.20
C SER A 247 3.24 4.01 -12.88
N ILE A 248 2.40 5.04 -12.95
CA ILE A 248 2.77 6.38 -13.37
C ILE A 248 2.15 7.37 -12.38
N GLY A 249 2.85 8.44 -12.10
CA GLY A 249 2.36 9.46 -11.19
C GLY A 249 3.07 10.79 -11.39
N SER A 250 2.65 11.76 -10.60
CA SER A 250 3.31 13.06 -10.50
C SER A 250 3.20 13.55 -9.07
N THR A 251 4.28 14.12 -8.57
CA THR A 251 4.35 14.73 -7.25
C THR A 251 4.52 16.22 -7.38
N TYR A 252 3.70 16.98 -6.65
CA TYR A 252 3.77 18.42 -6.53
C TYR A 252 4.17 18.82 -5.11
N SER A 253 5.30 19.54 -5.00
CA SER A 253 5.75 20.11 -3.72
C SER A 253 5.01 21.43 -3.46
N VAL A 254 4.13 21.40 -2.46
CA VAL A 254 3.34 22.57 -2.03
C VAL A 254 4.28 23.57 -1.33
N ASN A 255 5.09 23.06 -0.41
CA ASN A 255 6.12 23.80 0.34
C ASN A 255 7.25 22.82 0.77
N SER A 256 8.24 23.26 1.57
CA SER A 256 9.39 22.45 2.03
C SER A 256 9.00 21.17 2.79
N ASP A 257 7.84 21.19 3.39
CA ASP A 257 7.42 20.16 4.34
C ASP A 257 6.20 19.38 3.85
N THR A 258 5.61 19.79 2.72
CA THR A 258 4.37 19.20 2.21
C THR A 258 4.43 18.97 0.71
N ALA A 259 4.13 17.76 0.29
CA ALA A 259 3.93 17.41 -1.12
C ALA A 259 2.67 16.57 -1.31
N VAL A 260 2.11 16.65 -2.50
CA VAL A 260 0.94 15.87 -2.94
C VAL A 260 1.31 15.10 -4.18
N SER A 261 1.03 13.80 -4.18
CA SER A 261 1.25 12.93 -5.33
C SER A 261 -0.06 12.36 -5.84
N LEU A 262 -0.22 12.35 -7.15
CA LEU A 262 -1.27 11.61 -7.85
C LEU A 262 -0.61 10.45 -8.59
N SER A 263 -1.21 9.27 -8.51
CA SER A 263 -0.69 8.08 -9.18
C SER A 263 -1.79 7.24 -9.78
N ALA A 264 -1.45 6.52 -10.84
CA ALA A 264 -2.25 5.47 -11.41
C ALA A 264 -1.39 4.23 -11.60
N SER A 265 -1.93 3.05 -11.32
CA SER A 265 -1.23 1.78 -11.52
C SER A 265 -2.16 0.82 -12.26
N LEU A 266 -1.57 0.01 -13.13
CA LEU A 266 -2.25 -0.99 -13.93
C LEU A 266 -1.63 -2.35 -13.65
N GLY A 267 -2.48 -3.36 -13.50
CA GLY A 267 -2.04 -4.74 -13.38
C GLY A 267 -1.92 -5.42 -14.73
N GLY A 268 -0.90 -6.25 -14.89
CA GLY A 268 -0.63 -6.99 -16.13
C GLY A 268 -1.11 -8.45 -16.11
N SER A 269 -1.94 -8.87 -15.15
CA SER A 269 -2.46 -10.23 -15.07
C SER A 269 -3.84 -10.26 -14.43
N SER A 270 -4.57 -11.36 -14.59
CA SER A 270 -5.88 -11.58 -13.95
C SER A 270 -5.82 -11.65 -12.42
N ALA A 271 -4.63 -11.79 -11.85
CA ALA A 271 -4.41 -11.78 -10.40
C ALA A 271 -4.08 -10.37 -9.87
N ALA A 272 -3.79 -9.43 -10.76
CA ALA A 272 -3.55 -8.03 -10.42
C ALA A 272 -4.86 -7.22 -10.49
N PRO A 273 -4.96 -6.09 -9.78
CA PRO A 273 -6.07 -5.16 -9.97
C PRO A 273 -6.04 -4.56 -11.37
N ASP A 274 -7.21 -4.32 -11.95
CA ASP A 274 -7.32 -3.70 -13.26
C ASP A 274 -6.73 -2.28 -13.26
N ALA A 275 -7.08 -1.51 -12.24
CA ALA A 275 -6.53 -0.17 -12.02
C ALA A 275 -6.53 0.21 -10.54
N ILE A 276 -5.53 0.97 -10.14
CA ILE A 276 -5.44 1.63 -8.84
C ILE A 276 -5.17 3.10 -9.08
N PHE A 277 -5.98 3.98 -8.50
CA PHE A 277 -5.73 5.41 -8.47
C PHE A 277 -5.37 5.81 -7.06
N GLY A 278 -4.29 6.56 -6.90
CA GLY A 278 -3.76 6.99 -5.61
C GLY A 278 -3.63 8.50 -5.49
N LEU A 279 -3.98 9.00 -4.32
CA LEU A 279 -3.68 10.35 -3.85
C LEU A 279 -2.84 10.21 -2.59
N THR A 280 -1.63 10.75 -2.60
CA THR A 280 -0.73 10.68 -1.44
C THR A 280 -0.38 12.08 -0.97
N LEU A 281 -0.53 12.32 0.32
CA LEU A 281 -0.07 13.52 1.00
C LEU A 281 1.16 13.16 1.85
N TRP A 282 2.24 13.86 1.61
CA TRP A 282 3.49 13.78 2.33
C TRP A 282 3.64 15.01 3.23
N GLN A 283 3.93 14.80 4.50
CA GLN A 283 4.14 15.89 5.44
C GLN A 283 5.34 15.58 6.33
N LYS A 284 6.09 16.63 6.65
CA LYS A 284 7.24 16.61 7.54
C LYS A 284 6.99 17.61 8.67
N PHE A 285 7.35 17.23 9.91
CA PHE A 285 7.14 18.01 11.11
C PHE A 285 8.44 18.24 11.85
#